data_1344d717a4bf1acb2865d35e4f4c4cdb
#
_entry.id   1344d717a4bf1acb2865d35e4f4c4cdb
#
_cell.length_a   1.000
_cell.length_b   1.000
_cell.length_c   1.000
_cell.angle_alpha   90.00
_cell.angle_beta   90.00
_cell.angle_gamma   90.00
#
_symmetry.space_group_name_H-M   'P 1'
#
loop_
_entity.id
_entity.type
_entity.pdbx_description
1 polymer ?
#
loop_
_entity_poly.entity_id
_entity_poly.type
_entity_poly.pdbx_seq_one_letter_code
_entity_poly.pdbx_strand_id
1 'polypeptide(L)'
;RSSAASDVYKRQILIVCDDKEPICDFVNKELNRGATYTPCNGAYTNQPRYIIYTTLTRHEAMQLREFIHKEHLNAFMSMLSTTEVFGKGFDNA
;
A
#
# COMPACT_ATOMS: atom_id res chain seq x y z
N ARG A 1 -23.28 11.25 4.90
CA ARG A 1 -22.30 12.23 4.58
C ARG A 1 -20.99 12.01 5.31
N SER A 2 -21.04 11.78 6.59
CA SER A 2 -19.81 11.54 7.28
C SER A 2 -19.17 10.24 6.85
N SER A 3 -19.96 9.25 6.46
CA SER A 3 -19.35 8.03 5.97
C SER A 3 -18.70 8.27 4.62
N ALA A 4 -19.27 9.16 3.82
CA ALA A 4 -18.65 9.50 2.56
C ALA A 4 -17.33 10.24 2.82
N ALA A 5 -17.32 11.11 3.79
CA ALA A 5 -16.10 11.80 4.15
C ALA A 5 -15.05 10.82 4.64
N SER A 6 -15.49 9.84 5.41
CA SER A 6 -14.61 8.81 5.90
C SER A 6 -13.99 8.02 4.76
N ASP A 7 -14.81 7.72 3.77
CA ASP A 7 -14.38 6.90 2.66
C ASP A 7 -13.39 7.62 1.77
N VAL A 8 -13.47 8.94 1.69
CA VAL A 8 -12.52 9.64 0.84
C VAL A 8 -11.18 9.83 1.52
N TYR A 9 -11.12 9.61 2.80
CA TYR A 9 -9.85 9.68 3.48
C TYR A 9 -8.99 8.52 3.04
N LYS A 10 -7.86 8.83 2.47
CA LYS A 10 -6.97 7.81 1.97
C LYS A 10 -5.73 7.75 2.83
N ARG A 11 -5.18 6.58 2.91
CA ARG A 11 -3.97 6.36 3.68
C ARG A 11 -2.93 5.76 2.79
N GLN A 12 -1.70 6.03 3.13
CA GLN A 12 -0.59 5.46 2.38
C GLN A 12 -0.34 4.06 2.89
N ILE A 13 -0.25 3.14 1.98
CA ILE A 13 -0.05 1.74 2.29
C ILE A 13 1.30 1.34 1.73
N LEU A 14 2.11 0.73 2.57
CA LEU A 14 3.40 0.24 2.18
C LEU A 14 3.44 -1.25 2.40
N ILE A 15 3.79 -1.98 1.36
CA ILE A 15 3.80 -3.42 1.42
C ILE A 15 5.17 -3.92 1.02
N VAL A 16 5.75 -4.78 1.85
CA VAL A 16 7.00 -5.44 1.53
C VAL A 16 6.68 -6.89 1.27
N CYS A 17 7.05 -7.38 0.09
CA CYS A 17 6.64 -8.73 -0.30
C CYS A 17 7.71 -9.37 -1.15
N ASP A 18 7.60 -10.69 -1.28
CA ASP A 18 8.52 -11.45 -2.12
C ASP A 18 8.10 -11.38 -3.58
N ASP A 19 6.81 -11.32 -3.83
CA ASP A 19 6.27 -11.34 -5.18
C ASP A 19 5.26 -10.21 -5.31
N LYS A 20 5.51 -9.30 -6.22
CA LYS A 20 4.64 -8.14 -6.37
C LYS A 20 3.40 -8.42 -7.21
N GLU A 21 3.44 -9.48 -8.02
CA GLU A 21 2.37 -9.69 -9.00
C GLU A 21 0.99 -9.83 -8.39
N PRO A 22 0.77 -10.71 -7.44
CA PRO A 22 -0.59 -10.89 -6.93
C PRO A 22 -1.11 -9.63 -6.26
N ILE A 23 -0.26 -8.91 -5.58
CA ILE A 23 -0.70 -7.72 -4.85
C ILE A 23 -0.98 -6.59 -5.80
N CYS A 24 -0.09 -6.36 -6.76
CA CYS A 24 -0.31 -5.31 -7.74
C CYS A 24 -1.55 -5.60 -8.58
N ASP A 25 -1.76 -6.85 -8.94
CA ASP A 25 -2.95 -7.21 -9.68
C ASP A 25 -4.22 -6.95 -8.89
N PHE A 26 -4.20 -7.30 -7.62
CA PHE A 26 -5.37 -7.08 -6.79
C PHE A 26 -5.67 -5.59 -6.68
N VAL A 27 -4.65 -4.79 -6.43
CA VAL A 27 -4.85 -3.36 -6.29
C VAL A 27 -5.37 -2.75 -7.60
N ASN A 28 -4.78 -3.15 -8.70
CA ASN A 28 -5.16 -2.57 -9.99
C ASN A 28 -6.54 -3.03 -10.44
N LYS A 29 -6.84 -4.29 -10.28
CA LYS A 29 -8.05 -4.84 -10.88
C LYS A 29 -9.22 -4.89 -9.92
N GLU A 30 -8.97 -5.31 -8.69
CA GLU A 30 -10.07 -5.44 -7.75
C GLU A 30 -10.37 -4.11 -7.08
N LEU A 31 -9.36 -3.37 -6.71
CA LEU A 31 -9.57 -2.10 -6.05
C LEU A 31 -9.59 -0.94 -7.03
N ASN A 32 -9.16 -1.19 -8.24
CA ASN A 32 -9.14 -0.17 -9.29
C ASN A 32 -8.32 1.04 -8.86
N ARG A 33 -7.17 0.79 -8.30
CA ARG A 33 -6.24 1.82 -7.87
C ARG A 33 -4.88 1.57 -8.47
N GLY A 34 -4.07 2.60 -8.49
CA GLY A 34 -2.71 2.48 -8.96
C GLY A 34 -1.78 2.08 -7.85
N ALA A 35 -0.68 1.47 -8.21
CA ALA A 35 0.34 1.10 -7.26
C ALA A 35 1.70 1.25 -7.91
N THR A 36 2.66 1.65 -7.10
CA THR A 36 4.04 1.79 -7.54
C THR A 36 4.86 0.80 -6.76
N TYR A 37 5.82 0.18 -7.41
CA TYR A 37 6.66 -0.76 -6.71
C TYR A 37 8.12 -0.49 -7.03
N THR A 38 8.99 -0.98 -6.15
CA THR A 38 10.41 -0.87 -6.36
C THR A 38 11.07 -2.13 -5.82
N PRO A 39 12.07 -2.65 -6.52
CA PRO A 39 12.80 -3.79 -6.01
C PRO A 39 13.71 -3.37 -4.87
N CYS A 40 13.92 -4.26 -3.94
CA CYS A 40 14.78 -4.00 -2.81
C CYS A 40 15.36 -5.30 -2.30
N ASN A 41 16.26 -5.20 -1.34
CA ASN A 41 16.83 -6.37 -0.70
C ASN A 41 16.62 -6.28 0.79
N GLY A 42 16.31 -7.41 1.40
CA GLY A 42 16.23 -7.46 2.84
C GLY A 42 17.61 -7.23 3.44
N ALA A 43 17.65 -6.38 4.45
CA ALA A 43 18.95 -6.05 5.06
C ALA A 43 19.55 -7.25 5.78
N TYR A 44 18.69 -8.08 6.30
CA TYR A 44 19.16 -9.21 7.09
C TYR A 44 19.47 -10.43 6.21
N THR A 45 18.52 -10.79 5.36
CA THR A 45 18.67 -11.98 4.54
C THR A 45 19.30 -11.69 3.19
N ASN A 46 19.29 -10.43 2.79
CA ASN A 46 19.79 -10.01 1.48
C ASN A 46 19.03 -10.71 0.36
N GLN A 47 17.77 -11.01 0.59
CA GLN A 47 16.92 -11.63 -0.41
C GLN A 47 16.21 -10.56 -1.22
N PRO A 48 15.99 -10.80 -2.51
CA PRO A 48 15.27 -9.82 -3.32
C PRO A 48 13.81 -9.75 -2.88
N ARG A 49 13.31 -8.53 -2.78
CA ARG A 49 11.95 -8.25 -2.39
C ARG A 49 11.44 -7.07 -3.15
N TYR A 50 10.18 -6.74 -2.91
CA TYR A 50 9.57 -5.59 -3.54
C TYR A 50 8.86 -4.77 -2.49
N ILE A 51 8.94 -3.46 -2.65
CA ILE A 51 8.19 -2.52 -1.83
C ILE A 51 7.11 -1.93 -2.73
N ILE A 52 5.88 -2.04 -2.31
CA ILE A 52 4.75 -1.53 -3.07
C ILE A 52 4.15 -0.36 -2.31
N TYR A 53 3.95 0.73 -3.02
CA TYR A 53 3.30 1.92 -2.47
C TYR A 53 1.97 2.10 -3.16
N THR A 54 0.95 2.35 -2.37
CA THR A 54 -0.34 2.66 -2.94
C THR A 54 -1.10 3.51 -1.93
N THR A 55 -2.14 4.18 -2.40
CA THR A 55 -2.99 4.99 -1.56
C THR A 55 -4.38 4.41 -1.61
N LEU A 56 -4.89 4.00 -0.47
CA LEU A 56 -6.17 3.33 -0.40
C LEU A 56 -7.02 3.93 0.69
N THR A 57 -8.33 3.81 0.54
CA THR A 57 -9.20 4.09 1.65
C THR A 57 -9.05 2.99 2.68
N ARG A 58 -9.56 3.24 3.87
CA ARG A 58 -9.45 2.25 4.91
C ARG A 58 -10.13 0.94 4.51
N HIS A 59 -11.29 1.06 3.88
CA HIS A 59 -12.03 -0.12 3.44
C HIS A 59 -11.23 -0.93 2.42
N GLU A 60 -10.61 -0.24 1.49
CA GLU A 60 -9.81 -0.90 0.48
C GLU A 60 -8.57 -1.56 1.09
N ALA A 61 -7.98 -0.89 2.07
CA ALA A 61 -6.82 -1.45 2.74
C ALA A 61 -7.19 -2.73 3.48
N MET A 62 -8.37 -2.77 4.07
CA MET A 62 -8.81 -3.98 4.74
C MET A 62 -9.05 -5.11 3.76
N GLN A 63 -9.59 -4.78 2.60
CA GLN A 63 -9.78 -5.79 1.57
C GLN A 63 -8.44 -6.36 1.11
N LEU A 64 -7.45 -5.51 0.94
CA LEU A 64 -6.14 -5.98 0.54
C LEU A 64 -5.51 -6.83 1.62
N ARG A 65 -5.67 -6.43 2.86
CA ARG A 65 -5.12 -7.20 3.97
C ARG A 65 -5.73 -8.60 4.00
N GLU A 66 -7.03 -8.68 3.78
CA GLU A 66 -7.69 -9.99 3.77
C GLU A 66 -7.24 -10.83 2.60
N PHE A 67 -7.01 -10.20 1.47
CA PHE A 67 -6.51 -10.92 0.32
C PHE A 67 -5.14 -11.51 0.60
N ILE A 68 -4.25 -10.72 1.19
CA ILE A 68 -2.92 -11.20 1.52
C ILE A 68 -2.99 -12.38 2.48
N HIS A 69 -3.86 -12.27 3.45
CA HIS A 69 -4.01 -13.33 4.46
C HIS A 69 -4.60 -14.58 3.84
N LYS A 70 -5.63 -14.40 3.04
CA LYS A 70 -6.32 -15.53 2.44
C LYS A 70 -5.43 -16.30 1.49
N GLU A 71 -4.62 -15.60 0.72
CA GLU A 71 -3.75 -16.24 -0.25
C GLU A 71 -2.42 -16.68 0.35
N HIS A 72 -2.25 -16.46 1.66
CA HIS A 72 -1.02 -16.85 2.35
C HIS A 72 0.22 -16.25 1.70
N LEU A 73 0.10 -15.00 1.31
CA LEU A 73 1.21 -14.32 0.67
C LEU A 73 2.24 -13.92 1.71
N ASN A 74 3.49 -14.01 1.33
CA ASN A 74 4.57 -13.58 2.20
C ASN A 74 4.76 -12.09 2.04
N ALA A 75 3.94 -11.32 2.74
CA ALA A 75 3.91 -9.89 2.59
C ALA A 75 3.64 -9.23 3.94
N PHE A 76 4.23 -8.07 4.10
CA PHE A 76 4.07 -7.26 5.30
C PHE A 76 3.48 -5.93 4.90
N MET A 77 2.38 -5.56 5.50
CA MET A 77 1.66 -4.36 5.12
C MET A 77 1.63 -3.39 6.28
N SER A 78 1.99 -2.15 5.98
CA SER A 78 1.94 -1.06 6.94
C SER A 78 0.99 -0.01 6.43
N MET A 79 0.18 0.51 7.30
CA MET A 79 -0.74 1.57 6.96
C MET A 79 -0.28 2.84 7.67
N LEU A 80 -0.01 3.86 6.88
CA LEU A 80 0.48 5.12 7.41
C LEU A 80 -0.64 6.14 7.38
N SER A 81 -0.78 6.83 8.48
CA SER A 81 -1.76 7.87 8.57
C SER A 81 -0.99 9.16 8.75
N THR A 82 -1.11 10.05 7.78
CA THR A 82 -0.37 11.28 7.86
C THR A 82 -1.31 12.44 7.61
N THR A 83 -1.16 13.46 8.41
CA THR A 83 -1.97 14.64 8.25
C THR A 83 -1.27 15.69 7.44
N GLU A 84 0.01 15.50 7.21
CA GLU A 84 0.77 16.47 6.44
C GLU A 84 1.58 15.75 5.40
N VAL A 85 1.65 16.35 4.24
CA VAL A 85 2.44 15.81 3.15
C VAL A 85 3.49 16.84 2.83
N PHE A 86 4.73 16.43 2.92
CA PHE A 86 5.83 17.30 2.58
C PHE A 86 6.36 16.89 1.24
N GLY A 87 6.41 17.79 0.36
CA GLY A 87 6.91 17.53 -0.94
C GLY A 87 7.42 18.82 -1.49
N LYS A 88 7.62 18.82 -2.76
CA LYS A 88 8.22 19.97 -3.34
C LYS A 88 7.37 21.21 -3.19
N GLY A 89 6.12 21.07 -3.04
CA GLY A 89 5.28 22.24 -2.85
C GLY A 89 5.26 22.75 -1.45
N PHE A 90 5.80 22.00 -0.51
CA PHE A 90 5.71 22.37 0.88
C PHE A 90 6.99 22.86 1.49
N ASP A 91 8.08 22.47 0.93
CA ASP A 91 9.31 22.85 1.56
C ASP A 91 9.55 24.32 1.46
N ASN A 92 8.85 25.01 0.62
CA ASN A 92 8.99 26.42 0.61
C ASN A 92 7.96 27.10 1.44
N ALA A 93 7.09 26.42 2.01
CA ALA A 93 6.06 27.07 2.83
C ALA A 93 6.53 27.28 4.25
#